data_af47ba57901330d6953bccd656615c8a
#
_entry.id   af47ba57901330d6953bccd656615c8a
#
_cell.length_a   1.000
_cell.length_b   1.000
_cell.length_c   1.000
_cell.angle_alpha   90.00
_cell.angle_beta   90.00
_cell.angle_gamma   90.00
#
_symmetry.space_group_name_H-M   'P 1'
#
loop_
_entity.id
_entity.type
_entity.pdbx_description
1 polymer ?
#
loop_
_entity_poly.entity_id
_entity_poly.type
_entity_poly.pdbx_seq_one_letter_code
_entity_poly.pdbx_strand_id
1 'polypeptide(L)'
;LSLRFMISGLIGVGIARSRGQPWKLTPDQWKATIIFGICQNALYLGLNFVAMQSIEASLASIIASVMPLAVGFSGWLIFGERLSRIGILGLFVGAFGVALIMGVRLQSGANLSGIILCIIAVISLTIATMTMRGASSGGNLLMIVGLQMLVGSVLLAVPGFLFEQPTVVLSSNLIIAFSYTVFMPGLLATFIWFWLVGRIGAVKAATFHFLNPFFGVAIAAIFLGE
;
A
#
# COMPACT_ATOMS: atom_id res chain seq x y z
N LEU A 1 7.30 6.62 -9.87
CA LEU A 1 6.74 5.37 -9.31
C LEU A 1 6.95 4.18 -10.24
N SER A 2 6.64 4.28 -11.53
CA SER A 2 6.77 3.20 -12.51
C SER A 2 8.18 2.59 -12.52
N LEU A 3 9.22 3.41 -12.70
CA LEU A 3 10.62 2.96 -12.72
C LEU A 3 11.02 2.25 -11.41
N ARG A 4 10.60 2.78 -10.26
CA ARG A 4 10.83 2.16 -8.96
C ARG A 4 10.27 0.75 -8.91
N PHE A 5 8.99 0.57 -9.31
CA PHE A 5 8.36 -0.75 -9.30
C PHE A 5 8.94 -1.70 -10.34
N MET A 6 9.38 -1.19 -11.49
CA MET A 6 10.08 -1.99 -12.49
C MET A 6 11.35 -2.59 -11.91
N ILE A 7 12.20 -1.77 -11.30
CA ILE A 7 13.47 -2.22 -10.73
C ILE A 7 13.22 -3.17 -9.54
N SER A 8 12.33 -2.79 -8.60
CA SER A 8 11.98 -3.67 -7.46
C SER A 8 11.41 -5.00 -7.94
N GLY A 9 10.53 -4.98 -8.94
CA GLY A 9 9.92 -6.18 -9.51
C GLY A 9 10.94 -7.10 -10.17
N LEU A 10 11.84 -6.55 -10.99
CA LEU A 10 12.90 -7.33 -11.64
C LEU A 10 13.86 -7.95 -10.62
N ILE A 11 14.28 -7.19 -9.61
CA ILE A 11 15.11 -7.71 -8.51
C ILE A 11 14.36 -8.81 -7.75
N GLY A 12 13.10 -8.59 -7.39
CA GLY A 12 12.27 -9.58 -6.68
C GLY A 12 12.12 -10.89 -7.45
N VAL A 13 11.82 -10.82 -8.76
CA VAL A 13 11.75 -12.00 -9.64
C VAL A 13 13.12 -12.67 -9.77
N GLY A 14 14.21 -11.90 -9.93
CA GLY A 14 15.58 -12.42 -9.98
C GLY A 14 15.95 -13.22 -8.71
N ILE A 15 15.69 -12.66 -7.53
CA ILE A 15 15.92 -13.35 -6.26
C ILE A 15 15.03 -14.59 -6.12
N ALA A 16 13.76 -14.52 -6.53
CA ALA A 16 12.85 -15.66 -6.51
C ALA A 16 13.38 -16.80 -7.37
N ARG A 17 13.86 -16.49 -8.55
CA ARG A 17 14.47 -17.46 -9.49
C ARG A 17 15.74 -18.09 -8.93
N SER A 18 16.65 -17.28 -8.36
CA SER A 18 17.89 -17.79 -7.75
C SER A 18 17.62 -18.71 -6.55
N ARG A 19 16.46 -18.55 -5.90
CA ARG A 19 15.99 -19.41 -4.79
C ARG A 19 15.17 -20.63 -5.26
N GLY A 20 15.09 -20.86 -6.56
CA GLY A 20 14.37 -22.01 -7.12
C GLY A 20 12.84 -21.88 -7.07
N GLN A 21 12.29 -20.70 -6.82
CA GLN A 21 10.85 -20.52 -6.81
C GLN A 21 10.26 -20.72 -8.21
N PRO A 22 9.14 -21.45 -8.35
CA PRO A 22 8.56 -21.75 -9.65
C PRO A 22 8.02 -20.48 -10.32
N TRP A 23 8.26 -20.38 -11.63
CA TRP A 23 7.69 -19.33 -12.47
C TRP A 23 6.17 -19.52 -12.68
N LYS A 24 5.71 -20.78 -12.66
CA LYS A 24 4.31 -21.09 -12.90
C LYS A 24 3.49 -20.80 -11.66
N LEU A 25 2.64 -19.78 -11.75
CA LEU A 25 1.62 -19.46 -10.76
C LEU A 25 0.31 -20.16 -11.12
N THR A 26 -0.47 -20.53 -10.11
CA THR A 26 -1.86 -20.99 -10.32
C THR A 26 -2.73 -19.84 -10.85
N PRO A 27 -3.87 -20.13 -11.50
CA PRO A 27 -4.81 -19.07 -11.93
C PRO A 27 -5.22 -18.11 -10.80
N ASP A 28 -5.46 -18.63 -9.60
CA ASP A 28 -5.83 -17.83 -8.44
C ASP A 28 -4.68 -16.93 -7.97
N GLN A 29 -3.45 -17.44 -8.01
CA GLN A 29 -2.26 -16.64 -7.70
C GLN A 29 -2.05 -15.56 -8.75
N TRP A 30 -2.24 -15.83 -10.04
CA TRP A 30 -2.19 -14.82 -11.10
C TRP A 30 -3.25 -13.74 -10.90
N LYS A 31 -4.49 -14.14 -10.64
CA LYS A 31 -5.59 -13.21 -10.36
C LYS A 31 -5.25 -12.30 -9.18
N ALA A 32 -4.78 -12.86 -8.07
CA ALA A 32 -4.38 -12.09 -6.90
C ALA A 32 -3.20 -11.16 -7.20
N THR A 33 -2.19 -11.63 -7.92
CA THR A 33 -1.00 -10.86 -8.33
C THR A 33 -1.39 -9.64 -9.17
N ILE A 34 -2.27 -9.83 -10.17
CA ILE A 34 -2.73 -8.76 -11.06
C ILE A 34 -3.58 -7.76 -10.27
N ILE A 35 -4.59 -8.22 -9.52
CA ILE A 35 -5.45 -7.34 -8.73
C ILE A 35 -4.64 -6.55 -7.71
N PHE A 36 -3.70 -7.20 -7.02
CA PHE A 36 -2.84 -6.53 -6.05
C PHE A 36 -1.95 -5.48 -6.73
N GLY A 37 -1.32 -5.82 -7.87
CA GLY A 37 -0.50 -4.89 -8.63
C GLY A 37 -1.27 -3.66 -9.10
N ILE A 38 -2.51 -3.83 -9.57
CA ILE A 38 -3.41 -2.74 -9.94
C ILE A 38 -3.78 -1.91 -8.70
N CYS A 39 -4.35 -2.56 -7.70
CA CYS A 39 -4.96 -1.86 -6.58
C CYS A 39 -3.93 -1.25 -5.61
N GLN A 40 -2.85 -1.98 -5.29
CA GLN A 40 -1.83 -1.51 -4.36
C GLN A 40 -0.83 -0.55 -5.02
N ASN A 41 -0.26 -0.93 -6.16
CA ASN A 41 0.85 -0.18 -6.72
C ASN A 41 0.39 0.95 -7.64
N ALA A 42 -0.58 0.69 -8.53
CA ALA A 42 -1.04 1.72 -9.44
C ALA A 42 -2.06 2.65 -8.77
N LEU A 43 -3.15 2.12 -8.20
CA LEU A 43 -4.21 2.96 -7.64
C LEU A 43 -3.83 3.52 -6.26
N TYR A 44 -3.55 2.67 -5.26
CA TYR A 44 -3.28 3.17 -3.92
C TYR A 44 -2.08 4.12 -3.89
N LEU A 45 -0.92 3.68 -4.35
CA LEU A 45 0.27 4.51 -4.31
C LEU A 45 0.22 5.65 -5.33
N GLY A 46 -0.26 5.40 -6.55
CA GLY A 46 -0.40 6.43 -7.57
C GLY A 46 -1.31 7.58 -7.13
N LEU A 47 -2.52 7.27 -6.65
CA LEU A 47 -3.47 8.29 -6.19
C LEU A 47 -2.97 9.04 -4.94
N ASN A 48 -2.29 8.36 -4.01
CA ASN A 48 -1.68 9.05 -2.86
C ASN A 48 -0.59 10.03 -3.30
N PHE A 49 0.26 9.67 -4.27
CA PHE A 49 1.28 10.59 -4.79
C PHE A 49 0.65 11.80 -5.48
N VAL A 50 -0.44 11.61 -6.21
CA VAL A 50 -1.20 12.75 -6.79
C VAL A 50 -1.85 13.57 -5.69
N ALA A 51 -2.48 12.95 -4.69
CA ALA A 51 -3.12 13.63 -3.58
C ALA A 51 -2.16 14.51 -2.78
N MET A 52 -0.95 13.99 -2.49
CA MET A 52 0.10 14.72 -1.75
C MET A 52 0.67 15.94 -2.49
N GLN A 53 0.25 16.21 -3.71
CA GLN A 53 0.51 17.49 -4.37
C GLN A 53 -0.41 18.61 -3.86
N SER A 54 -1.50 18.25 -3.18
CA SER A 54 -2.53 19.19 -2.71
C SER A 54 -2.87 19.06 -1.23
N ILE A 55 -2.41 18.00 -0.58
CA ILE A 55 -2.59 17.76 0.87
C ILE A 55 -1.27 17.34 1.51
N GLU A 56 -1.14 17.56 2.81
CA GLU A 56 0.03 17.15 3.60
C GLU A 56 0.18 15.62 3.68
N ALA A 57 1.42 15.14 3.75
CA ALA A 57 1.71 13.71 3.90
C ALA A 57 1.16 13.14 5.21
N SER A 58 1.16 13.95 6.28
CA SER A 58 0.54 13.64 7.56
C SER A 58 -0.95 13.31 7.40
N LEU A 59 -1.71 14.12 6.66
CA LEU A 59 -3.13 13.90 6.40
C LEU A 59 -3.37 12.63 5.58
N ALA A 60 -2.57 12.38 4.53
CA ALA A 60 -2.64 11.16 3.74
C ALA A 60 -2.42 9.91 4.61
N SER A 61 -1.47 9.95 5.56
CA SER A 61 -1.20 8.84 6.48
C SER A 61 -2.35 8.56 7.45
N ILE A 62 -3.04 9.63 7.90
CA ILE A 62 -4.24 9.52 8.75
C ILE A 62 -5.38 8.85 7.99
N ILE A 63 -5.63 9.27 6.73
CA ILE A 63 -6.66 8.65 5.89
C ILE A 63 -6.33 7.17 5.64
N ALA A 64 -5.06 6.84 5.38
CA ALA A 64 -4.62 5.46 5.18
C ALA A 64 -4.88 4.56 6.41
N SER A 65 -4.93 5.12 7.61
CA SER A 65 -5.24 4.38 8.83
C SER A 65 -6.70 3.92 8.96
N VAL A 66 -7.59 4.36 8.05
CA VAL A 66 -8.96 3.82 7.92
C VAL A 66 -8.97 2.40 7.35
N MET A 67 -7.90 1.99 6.68
CA MET A 67 -7.81 0.69 6.01
C MET A 67 -8.18 -0.51 6.92
N PRO A 68 -7.76 -0.62 8.20
CA PRO A 68 -8.18 -1.72 9.06
C PRO A 68 -9.69 -1.84 9.23
N LEU A 69 -10.39 -0.70 9.29
CA LEU A 69 -11.85 -0.65 9.39
C LEU A 69 -12.49 -1.21 8.13
N ALA A 70 -12.02 -0.75 6.97
CA ALA A 70 -12.50 -1.21 5.68
C ALA A 70 -12.23 -2.70 5.45
N VAL A 71 -11.05 -3.20 5.83
CA VAL A 71 -10.68 -4.63 5.75
C VAL A 71 -11.50 -5.46 6.74
N GLY A 72 -11.66 -4.98 7.99
CA GLY A 72 -12.49 -5.67 9.00
C GLY A 72 -13.94 -5.76 8.57
N PHE A 73 -14.53 -4.69 8.08
CA PHE A 73 -15.89 -4.65 7.56
C PHE A 73 -16.07 -5.57 6.34
N SER A 74 -15.15 -5.51 5.38
CA SER A 74 -15.16 -6.38 4.20
C SER A 74 -14.97 -7.85 4.56
N GLY A 75 -14.11 -8.15 5.53
CA GLY A 75 -13.90 -9.51 6.04
C GLY A 75 -15.18 -10.10 6.65
N TRP A 76 -15.88 -9.29 7.45
CA TRP A 76 -17.17 -9.69 8.02
C TRP A 76 -18.25 -9.85 6.94
N LEU A 77 -18.42 -8.87 6.06
CA LEU A 77 -19.50 -8.84 5.08
C LEU A 77 -19.34 -9.89 3.97
N ILE A 78 -18.13 -10.05 3.43
CA ILE A 78 -17.86 -10.87 2.24
C ILE A 78 -17.49 -12.32 2.64
N PHE A 79 -16.71 -12.48 3.71
CA PHE A 79 -16.16 -13.78 4.11
C PHE A 79 -16.78 -14.34 5.40
N GLY A 80 -17.72 -13.63 6.02
CA GLY A 80 -18.36 -14.07 7.26
C GLY A 80 -17.39 -14.17 8.45
N GLU A 81 -16.26 -13.45 8.43
CA GLU A 81 -15.29 -13.48 9.51
C GLU A 81 -15.88 -12.89 10.79
N ARG A 82 -15.85 -13.68 11.86
CA ARG A 82 -16.28 -13.21 13.17
C ARG A 82 -15.13 -12.48 13.87
N LEU A 83 -15.26 -11.18 14.02
CA LEU A 83 -14.36 -10.42 14.85
C LEU A 83 -14.61 -10.71 16.34
N SER A 84 -13.54 -10.81 17.13
CA SER A 84 -13.68 -10.90 18.58
C SER A 84 -14.27 -9.59 19.13
N ARG A 85 -14.93 -9.64 20.31
CA ARG A 85 -15.48 -8.42 20.95
C ARG A 85 -14.42 -7.35 21.18
N ILE A 86 -13.20 -7.77 21.56
CA ILE A 86 -12.05 -6.85 21.70
C ILE A 86 -11.63 -6.27 20.34
N GLY A 87 -11.65 -7.06 19.27
CA GLY A 87 -11.38 -6.59 17.91
C GLY A 87 -12.38 -5.54 17.45
N ILE A 88 -13.67 -5.75 17.70
CA ILE A 88 -14.73 -4.77 17.38
C ILE A 88 -14.51 -3.48 18.18
N LEU A 89 -14.24 -3.57 19.48
CA LEU A 89 -13.96 -2.40 20.32
C LEU A 89 -12.73 -1.64 19.78
N GLY A 90 -11.66 -2.34 19.43
CA GLY A 90 -10.44 -1.75 18.86
C GLY A 90 -10.70 -1.00 17.54
N LEU A 91 -11.56 -1.58 16.66
CA LEU A 91 -11.98 -0.90 15.42
C LEU A 91 -12.77 0.38 15.72
N PHE A 92 -13.70 0.37 16.68
CA PHE A 92 -14.44 1.57 17.07
C PHE A 92 -13.53 2.65 17.67
N VAL A 93 -12.60 2.28 18.54
CA VAL A 93 -11.62 3.23 19.12
C VAL A 93 -10.74 3.82 18.01
N GLY A 94 -10.25 2.98 17.07
CA GLY A 94 -9.49 3.44 15.91
C GLY A 94 -10.29 4.38 15.01
N ALA A 95 -11.55 4.04 14.71
CA ALA A 95 -12.45 4.88 13.92
C ALA A 95 -12.67 6.25 14.58
N PHE A 96 -12.92 6.25 15.89
CA PHE A 96 -13.11 7.47 16.66
C PHE A 96 -11.85 8.36 16.67
N GLY A 97 -10.66 7.75 16.84
CA GLY A 97 -9.39 8.47 16.75
C GLY A 97 -9.17 9.13 15.40
N VAL A 98 -9.42 8.39 14.31
CA VAL A 98 -9.33 8.95 12.94
C VAL A 98 -10.35 10.08 12.73
N ALA A 99 -11.61 9.90 13.18
CA ALA A 99 -12.66 10.91 13.03
C ALA A 99 -12.31 12.22 13.78
N LEU A 100 -11.75 12.13 14.97
CA LEU A 100 -11.29 13.30 15.74
C LEU A 100 -10.21 14.08 14.98
N ILE A 101 -9.19 13.37 14.47
CA ILE A 101 -8.08 14.02 13.76
C ILE A 101 -8.59 14.62 12.44
N MET A 102 -9.42 13.90 11.69
CA MET A 102 -10.01 14.39 10.44
C MET A 102 -10.92 15.61 10.67
N GLY A 103 -11.68 15.64 11.76
CA GLY A 103 -12.55 16.77 12.09
C GLY A 103 -11.75 18.08 12.26
N VAL A 104 -10.60 18.03 12.91
CA VAL A 104 -9.70 19.18 13.07
C VAL A 104 -9.08 19.59 11.72
N ARG A 105 -8.61 18.64 10.92
CA ARG A 105 -7.95 18.91 9.64
C ARG A 105 -8.89 19.45 8.57
N LEU A 106 -10.15 19.02 8.54
CA LEU A 106 -11.15 19.56 7.61
C LEU A 106 -11.47 21.03 7.90
N GLN A 107 -11.50 21.43 9.18
CA GLN A 107 -11.71 22.82 9.57
C GLN A 107 -10.55 23.74 9.16
N SER A 108 -9.35 23.20 8.99
CA SER A 108 -8.17 23.96 8.55
C SER A 108 -8.11 24.19 7.03
N GLY A 109 -9.14 23.81 6.27
CA GLY A 109 -9.23 24.10 4.83
C GLY A 109 -8.50 23.11 3.92
N ALA A 110 -8.36 21.85 4.33
CA ALA A 110 -7.72 20.82 3.52
C ALA A 110 -8.41 20.63 2.16
N ASN A 111 -7.63 20.40 1.10
CA ASN A 111 -8.13 20.26 -0.25
C ASN A 111 -9.00 18.99 -0.42
N LEU A 112 -10.28 19.19 -0.76
CA LEU A 112 -11.25 18.11 -0.87
C LEU A 112 -10.90 17.08 -1.96
N SER A 113 -10.32 17.52 -3.10
CA SER A 113 -9.94 16.59 -4.17
C SER A 113 -8.82 15.64 -3.72
N GLY A 114 -7.82 16.13 -2.98
CA GLY A 114 -6.77 15.29 -2.40
C GLY A 114 -7.32 14.26 -1.40
N ILE A 115 -8.29 14.68 -0.56
CA ILE A 115 -8.97 13.77 0.39
C ILE A 115 -9.72 12.66 -0.35
N ILE A 116 -10.48 13.01 -1.41
CA ILE A 116 -11.23 12.03 -2.22
C ILE A 116 -10.27 11.02 -2.87
N LEU A 117 -9.14 11.48 -3.41
CA LEU A 117 -8.13 10.60 -3.99
C LEU A 117 -7.57 9.62 -2.95
N CYS A 118 -7.28 10.08 -1.72
CA CYS A 118 -6.84 9.22 -0.62
C CYS A 118 -7.91 8.21 -0.20
N ILE A 119 -9.19 8.57 -0.19
CA ILE A 119 -10.30 7.64 0.11
C ILE A 119 -10.36 6.54 -0.95
N ILE A 120 -10.32 6.89 -2.24
CA ILE A 120 -10.28 5.92 -3.34
C ILE A 120 -9.05 5.02 -3.22
N ALA A 121 -7.91 5.60 -2.86
CA ALA A 121 -6.67 4.85 -2.61
C ALA A 121 -6.85 3.82 -1.47
N VAL A 122 -7.46 4.18 -0.34
CA VAL A 122 -7.72 3.26 0.78
C VAL A 122 -8.68 2.13 0.38
N ILE A 123 -9.73 2.42 -0.39
CA ILE A 123 -10.63 1.40 -0.94
C ILE A 123 -9.83 0.42 -1.82
N SER A 124 -8.97 0.93 -2.69
CA SER A 124 -8.10 0.11 -3.55
C SER A 124 -7.15 -0.76 -2.73
N LEU A 125 -6.52 -0.20 -1.67
CA LEU A 125 -5.65 -0.94 -0.75
C LEU A 125 -6.43 -2.05 -0.01
N THR A 126 -7.67 -1.77 0.37
CA THR A 126 -8.56 -2.77 1.00
C THR A 126 -8.82 -3.95 0.06
N ILE A 127 -9.16 -3.68 -1.20
CA ILE A 127 -9.36 -4.72 -2.22
C ILE A 127 -8.07 -5.52 -2.42
N ALA A 128 -6.92 -4.86 -2.56
CA ALA A 128 -5.62 -5.52 -2.69
C ALA A 128 -5.36 -6.49 -1.52
N THR A 129 -5.57 -6.01 -0.28
CA THR A 129 -5.33 -6.81 0.92
C THR A 129 -6.27 -8.01 1.02
N MET A 130 -7.54 -7.85 0.66
CA MET A 130 -8.51 -8.94 0.69
C MET A 130 -8.23 -10.01 -0.37
N THR A 131 -7.71 -9.64 -1.55
CA THR A 131 -7.34 -10.60 -2.60
C THR A 131 -6.10 -11.42 -2.27
N MET A 132 -5.29 -11.00 -1.29
CA MET A 132 -4.11 -11.75 -0.82
C MET A 132 -4.45 -13.04 -0.08
N ARG A 133 -5.72 -13.23 0.32
CA ARG A 133 -6.16 -14.44 1.02
C ARG A 133 -6.00 -15.65 0.11
N GLY A 134 -5.16 -16.58 0.52
CA GLY A 134 -4.84 -17.80 -0.25
C GLY A 134 -3.77 -17.65 -1.33
N ALA A 135 -3.40 -16.45 -1.74
CA ALA A 135 -2.37 -16.24 -2.76
C ALA A 135 -0.94 -16.56 -2.25
N SER A 136 -0.70 -16.43 -0.95
CA SER A 136 0.61 -16.66 -0.32
C SER A 136 0.92 -18.15 -0.05
N SER A 137 0.01 -19.06 -0.39
CA SER A 137 0.23 -20.51 -0.24
C SER A 137 1.01 -21.07 -1.45
N GLY A 138 2.09 -21.81 -1.23
CA GLY A 138 2.77 -22.52 -2.31
C GLY A 138 4.27 -22.25 -2.49
N GLY A 139 4.91 -21.54 -1.55
CA GLY A 139 6.38 -21.39 -1.53
C GLY A 139 6.96 -20.42 -2.58
N ASN A 140 6.11 -19.69 -3.33
CA ASN A 140 6.50 -18.76 -4.41
C ASN A 140 6.24 -17.28 -4.06
N LEU A 141 6.31 -16.95 -2.78
CA LEU A 141 5.96 -15.62 -2.27
C LEU A 141 6.79 -14.48 -2.91
N LEU A 142 8.09 -14.65 -3.03
CA LEU A 142 8.97 -13.65 -3.66
C LEU A 142 8.64 -13.46 -5.15
N MET A 143 8.28 -14.54 -5.85
CA MET A 143 7.85 -14.47 -7.23
C MET A 143 6.59 -13.61 -7.37
N ILE A 144 5.59 -13.83 -6.52
CA ILE A 144 4.35 -13.03 -6.48
C ILE A 144 4.66 -11.57 -6.17
N VAL A 145 5.52 -11.30 -5.16
CA VAL A 145 5.94 -9.94 -4.80
C VAL A 145 6.60 -9.22 -5.97
N GLY A 146 7.49 -9.90 -6.70
CA GLY A 146 8.14 -9.29 -7.88
C GLY A 146 7.16 -9.04 -9.02
N LEU A 147 6.34 -10.03 -9.37
CA LEU A 147 5.42 -9.93 -10.51
C LEU A 147 4.33 -8.87 -10.30
N GLN A 148 3.76 -8.74 -9.10
CA GLN A 148 2.75 -7.70 -8.83
C GLN A 148 3.33 -6.29 -8.95
N MET A 149 4.63 -6.10 -8.63
CA MET A 149 5.32 -4.83 -8.85
C MET A 149 5.47 -4.52 -10.33
N LEU A 150 5.79 -5.52 -11.15
CA LEU A 150 5.87 -5.34 -12.61
C LEU A 150 4.50 -4.97 -13.20
N VAL A 151 3.41 -5.60 -12.73
CA VAL A 151 2.05 -5.20 -13.13
C VAL A 151 1.79 -3.73 -12.80
N GLY A 152 2.08 -3.30 -11.57
CA GLY A 152 1.93 -1.91 -11.16
C GLY A 152 2.80 -0.95 -11.97
N SER A 153 4.03 -1.36 -12.28
CA SER A 153 4.96 -0.56 -13.10
C SER A 153 4.40 -0.29 -14.49
N VAL A 154 3.91 -1.31 -15.18
CA VAL A 154 3.34 -1.18 -16.54
C VAL A 154 2.14 -0.22 -16.53
N LEU A 155 1.25 -0.36 -15.55
CA LEU A 155 0.08 0.50 -15.46
C LEU A 155 0.43 1.96 -15.13
N LEU A 156 1.43 2.19 -14.28
CA LEU A 156 1.89 3.55 -13.94
C LEU A 156 2.73 4.17 -15.06
N ALA A 157 3.34 3.37 -15.93
CA ALA A 157 4.07 3.89 -17.08
C ALA A 157 3.15 4.66 -18.02
N VAL A 158 1.91 4.19 -18.24
CA VAL A 158 0.96 4.83 -19.18
C VAL A 158 0.67 6.28 -18.79
N PRO A 159 0.14 6.60 -17.59
CA PRO A 159 -0.07 8.00 -17.22
C PRO A 159 1.24 8.78 -17.11
N GLY A 160 2.35 8.16 -16.66
CA GLY A 160 3.64 8.82 -16.62
C GLY A 160 4.11 9.30 -17.99
N PHE A 161 3.98 8.48 -19.04
CA PHE A 161 4.33 8.88 -20.40
C PHE A 161 3.37 9.90 -21.00
N LEU A 162 2.09 9.86 -20.63
CA LEU A 162 1.07 10.74 -21.21
C LEU A 162 1.02 12.14 -20.56
N PHE A 163 1.27 12.22 -19.26
CA PHE A 163 1.00 13.43 -18.47
C PHE A 163 2.24 14.01 -17.79
N GLU A 164 3.35 13.27 -17.69
CA GLU A 164 4.54 13.73 -17.02
C GLU A 164 5.64 14.09 -18.03
N GLN A 165 6.33 15.22 -17.79
CA GLN A 165 7.57 15.58 -18.48
C GLN A 165 8.71 15.45 -17.46
N PRO A 166 9.32 14.28 -17.32
CA PRO A 166 10.32 14.06 -16.28
C PRO A 166 11.58 14.84 -16.56
N THR A 167 11.88 15.82 -15.71
CA THR A 167 13.19 16.46 -15.64
C THR A 167 13.95 15.84 -14.48
N VAL A 168 14.99 15.06 -14.78
CA VAL A 168 15.77 14.36 -13.77
C VAL A 168 17.12 15.03 -13.60
N VAL A 169 17.35 15.66 -12.45
CA VAL A 169 18.69 16.13 -12.04
C VAL A 169 19.32 15.04 -11.18
N LEU A 170 20.31 14.35 -11.75
CA LEU A 170 21.03 13.30 -11.04
C LEU A 170 21.85 13.90 -9.90
N SER A 171 21.57 13.52 -8.66
CA SER A 171 22.32 13.86 -7.46
C SER A 171 22.53 12.62 -6.60
N SER A 172 23.56 12.63 -5.76
CA SER A 172 23.79 11.52 -4.81
C SER A 172 22.60 11.30 -3.89
N ASN A 173 21.95 12.38 -3.44
CA ASN A 173 20.76 12.30 -2.59
C ASN A 173 19.59 11.63 -3.31
N LEU A 174 19.37 11.94 -4.61
CA LEU A 174 18.34 11.29 -5.41
C LEU A 174 18.61 9.79 -5.55
N ILE A 175 19.85 9.40 -5.82
CA ILE A 175 20.22 7.99 -5.99
C ILE A 175 20.02 7.24 -4.67
N ILE A 176 20.43 7.80 -3.53
CA ILE A 176 20.24 7.20 -2.21
C ILE A 176 18.74 7.05 -1.88
N ALA A 177 17.95 8.12 -2.05
CA ALA A 177 16.52 8.11 -1.79
C ALA A 177 15.80 7.13 -2.70
N PHE A 178 16.13 7.10 -3.98
CA PHE A 178 15.55 6.16 -4.94
C PHE A 178 15.88 4.71 -4.57
N SER A 179 17.16 4.42 -4.27
CA SER A 179 17.59 3.09 -3.84
C SER A 179 16.89 2.66 -2.55
N TYR A 180 16.77 3.56 -1.57
CA TYR A 180 16.01 3.31 -0.35
C TYR A 180 14.56 2.91 -0.67
N THR A 181 13.88 3.65 -1.56
CA THR A 181 12.49 3.36 -1.91
C THR A 181 12.31 2.05 -2.68
N VAL A 182 13.31 1.62 -3.44
CA VAL A 182 13.33 0.33 -4.14
C VAL A 182 13.44 -0.83 -3.15
N PHE A 183 14.40 -0.77 -2.24
CA PHE A 183 14.73 -1.92 -1.37
C PHE A 183 13.84 -1.96 -0.12
N MET A 184 13.65 -0.84 0.60
CA MET A 184 12.95 -0.84 1.89
C MET A 184 11.43 -0.93 1.71
N PRO A 185 10.68 0.11 1.29
CA PRO A 185 9.24 0.00 1.12
C PRO A 185 8.84 -0.80 -0.13
N GLY A 186 9.73 -0.90 -1.12
CA GLY A 186 9.49 -1.73 -2.30
C GLY A 186 9.53 -3.21 -1.95
N LEU A 187 10.70 -3.80 -1.87
CA LEU A 187 10.86 -5.24 -1.72
C LEU A 187 10.62 -5.73 -0.29
N LEU A 188 11.34 -5.16 0.69
CA LEU A 188 11.36 -5.68 2.05
C LEU A 188 9.99 -5.53 2.74
N ALA A 189 9.43 -4.34 2.76
CA ALA A 189 8.15 -4.11 3.42
C ALA A 189 7.01 -4.87 2.74
N THR A 190 7.01 -4.93 1.41
CA THR A 190 6.00 -5.69 0.67
C THR A 190 6.14 -7.19 0.92
N PHE A 191 7.36 -7.72 0.96
CA PHE A 191 7.58 -9.14 1.32
C PHE A 191 7.09 -9.44 2.74
N ILE A 192 7.43 -8.59 3.72
CA ILE A 192 6.98 -8.74 5.11
C ILE A 192 5.44 -8.67 5.17
N TRP A 193 4.82 -7.76 4.43
CA TRP A 193 3.36 -7.63 4.37
C TRP A 193 2.69 -8.91 3.87
N PHE A 194 3.15 -9.46 2.75
CA PHE A 194 2.61 -10.70 2.20
C PHE A 194 2.80 -11.88 3.17
N TRP A 195 4.00 -11.97 3.78
CA TRP A 195 4.29 -12.98 4.78
C TRP A 195 3.38 -12.84 6.02
N LEU A 196 3.17 -11.61 6.49
CA LEU A 196 2.32 -11.32 7.64
C LEU A 196 0.87 -11.68 7.36
N VAL A 197 0.31 -11.23 6.22
CA VAL A 197 -1.05 -11.57 5.81
C VAL A 197 -1.24 -13.09 5.71
N GLY A 198 -0.25 -13.80 5.17
CA GLY A 198 -0.27 -15.26 5.11
C GLY A 198 -0.25 -15.94 6.49
N ARG A 199 0.42 -15.31 7.49
CA ARG A 199 0.57 -15.87 8.85
C ARG A 199 -0.64 -15.62 9.75
N ILE A 200 -1.14 -14.39 9.79
CA ILE A 200 -2.16 -13.97 10.77
C ILE A 200 -3.50 -13.59 10.14
N GLY A 201 -3.57 -13.61 8.82
CA GLY A 201 -4.75 -13.22 8.04
C GLY A 201 -4.83 -11.73 7.78
N ALA A 202 -5.61 -11.36 6.74
CA ALA A 202 -5.70 -10.00 6.23
C ALA A 202 -6.22 -9.01 7.28
N VAL A 203 -7.28 -9.36 8.02
CA VAL A 203 -7.90 -8.47 9.01
C VAL A 203 -6.94 -8.15 10.15
N LYS A 204 -6.26 -9.16 10.71
CA LYS A 204 -5.29 -8.94 11.79
C LYS A 204 -4.05 -8.18 11.29
N ALA A 205 -3.56 -8.49 10.10
CA ALA A 205 -2.44 -7.76 9.50
C ALA A 205 -2.79 -6.29 9.27
N ALA A 206 -4.01 -6.01 8.78
CA ALA A 206 -4.46 -4.65 8.53
C ALA A 206 -4.43 -3.76 9.78
N THR A 207 -4.64 -4.31 11.00
CA THR A 207 -4.62 -3.50 12.23
C THR A 207 -3.31 -2.77 12.48
N PHE A 208 -2.19 -3.25 11.92
CA PHE A 208 -0.91 -2.53 12.00
C PHE A 208 -0.93 -1.16 11.29
N HIS A 209 -1.85 -0.94 10.35
CA HIS A 209 -2.03 0.38 9.73
C HIS A 209 -2.57 1.46 10.68
N PHE A 210 -3.11 1.09 11.84
CA PHE A 210 -3.41 2.07 12.89
C PHE A 210 -2.17 2.76 13.47
N LEU A 211 -0.98 2.22 13.22
CA LEU A 211 0.28 2.89 13.57
C LEU A 211 0.66 4.00 12.56
N ASN A 212 0.05 4.01 11.37
CA ASN A 212 0.36 5.01 10.33
C ASN A 212 0.20 6.46 10.81
N PRO A 213 -0.88 6.87 11.53
CA PRO A 213 -0.99 8.24 12.01
C PRO A 213 0.16 8.63 12.93
N PHE A 214 0.53 7.73 13.84
CA PHE A 214 1.62 7.99 14.78
C PHE A 214 2.96 8.16 14.06
N PHE A 215 3.37 7.17 13.28
CA PHE A 215 4.65 7.24 12.57
C PHE A 215 4.62 8.25 11.41
N GLY A 216 3.50 8.35 10.68
CA GLY A 216 3.36 9.27 9.56
C GLY A 216 3.46 10.72 10.00
N VAL A 217 2.71 11.11 11.05
CA VAL A 217 2.76 12.47 11.60
C VAL A 217 4.12 12.76 12.25
N ALA A 218 4.68 11.83 13.02
CA ALA A 218 6.00 12.01 13.64
C ALA A 218 7.11 12.20 12.60
N ILE A 219 7.13 11.38 11.53
CA ILE A 219 8.11 11.48 10.45
C ILE A 219 7.91 12.77 9.65
N ALA A 220 6.67 13.14 9.32
CA ALA A 220 6.36 14.37 8.61
C ALA A 220 6.79 15.61 9.42
N ALA A 221 6.51 15.64 10.73
CA ALA A 221 6.94 16.72 11.60
C ALA A 221 8.48 16.85 11.68
N ILE A 222 9.20 15.73 11.81
CA ILE A 222 10.66 15.73 11.98
C ILE A 222 11.39 16.08 10.67
N PHE A 223 10.95 15.53 9.54
CA PHE A 223 11.69 15.61 8.27
C PHE A 223 11.10 16.60 7.26
N LEU A 224 9.80 16.91 7.32
CA LEU A 224 9.12 17.80 6.38
C LEU A 224 8.69 19.13 7.03
N GLY A 225 8.67 19.22 8.36
CA GLY A 225 8.24 20.42 9.09
C GLY A 225 6.72 20.65 9.05
N GLU A 226 5.91 19.60 8.83
CA GLU A 226 4.45 19.64 8.78
C GLU A 226 3.79 19.60 10.18
#